data_33b7d5abe55a5053f19463b91fed268b
#
_entry.id   33b7d5abe55a5053f19463b91fed268b
#
_cell.length_a   1.000
_cell.length_b   1.000
_cell.length_c   1.000
_cell.angle_alpha   90.00
_cell.angle_beta   90.00
_cell.angle_gamma   90.00
#
_symmetry.space_group_name_H-M   'P 1'
#
loop_
_entity.id
_entity.type
_entity.pdbx_description
1 polymer ?
#
loop_
_entity_poly.entity_id
_entity_poly.type
_entity_poly.pdbx_seq_one_letter_code
_entity_poly.pdbx_strand_id
1 'polypeptide(L)'
;MPKRSDSSVGTTLGSNHRFLRLINDSLVITECSFDFNLDVVPGAPKGKQAELITRMKFWLDHCLENCIIMPMNRQGSLDWLEQVNNAIMFAPADPNDFLVQVMVHAKLQAIGAGLVNIASSHMT
;
A
#
# COMPACT_ATOMS: atom_id res chain seq x y z
N MET A 1 -32.27 6.72 5.27
CA MET A 1 -31.73 6.55 4.92
C MET A 1 -31.21 6.40 4.51
N PRO A 2 -30.95 6.50 4.52
CA PRO A 2 -30.34 6.36 4.13
C PRO A 2 -29.47 6.28 3.83
N LYS A 3 -29.22 6.38 3.66
CA LYS A 3 -28.48 6.32 3.40
C LYS A 3 -27.58 6.71 3.25
N ARG A 4 -27.17 6.79 3.63
CA ARG A 4 -26.25 7.15 3.40
C ARG A 4 -25.62 6.99 2.52
N SER A 5 -25.62 6.67 2.21
CA SER A 5 -25.13 6.43 1.54
C SER A 5 -24.67 6.42 0.62
N ASP A 6 -24.82 6.37 0.47
CA ASP A 6 -24.68 6.37 -0.63
C ASP A 6 -23.95 7.11 -1.29
N SER A 7 -23.95 7.83 -1.00
CA SER A 7 -23.45 8.89 -1.75
C SER A 7 -22.02 8.98 -1.68
N SER A 8 -21.52 9.05 -0.65
CA SER A 8 -20.15 9.14 -0.54
C SER A 8 -19.60 7.85 -0.84
N VAL A 9 -20.29 7.25 -1.58
CA VAL A 9 -20.06 6.00 -1.80
C VAL A 9 -18.73 5.56 -1.89
N GLY A 10 -18.41 4.77 -1.04
CA GLY A 10 -17.15 4.18 -1.00
C GLY A 10 -16.84 3.49 -2.29
N THR A 11 -15.74 3.88 -2.84
CA THR A 11 -15.14 3.14 -3.91
C THR A 11 -14.24 2.12 -3.24
N THR A 12 -14.23 0.90 -3.75
CA THR A 12 -13.32 -0.12 -3.24
C THR A 12 -12.14 -0.27 -4.20
N LEU A 13 -10.98 -0.59 -3.65
CA LEU A 13 -9.80 -0.88 -4.43
C LEU A 13 -9.23 -2.20 -3.92
N GLY A 14 -9.30 -3.24 -4.74
CA GLY A 14 -8.81 -4.56 -4.40
C GLY A 14 -7.62 -4.92 -5.26
N SER A 15 -6.66 -5.66 -4.69
CA SER A 15 -5.44 -5.98 -5.40
C SER A 15 -4.75 -7.17 -4.77
N ASN A 16 -4.20 -8.06 -5.60
CA ASN A 16 -3.43 -9.20 -5.14
C ASN A 16 -1.97 -8.95 -5.46
N HIS A 17 -1.09 -9.23 -4.50
CA HIS A 17 0.32 -8.93 -4.67
C HIS A 17 1.22 -10.01 -4.12
N ARG A 18 2.41 -10.08 -4.69
CA ARG A 18 3.48 -10.93 -4.23
C ARG A 18 4.71 -10.05 -4.02
N PHE A 19 5.31 -10.16 -2.85
CA PHE A 19 6.52 -9.41 -2.52
C PHE A 19 7.35 -10.18 -1.50
N LEU A 20 8.55 -9.68 -1.22
CA LEU A 20 9.45 -10.29 -0.26
C LEU A 20 9.54 -9.44 1.00
N ARG A 21 9.66 -10.11 2.13
CA ARG A 21 9.92 -9.44 3.41
C ARG A 21 11.17 -10.02 4.04
N LEU A 22 12.03 -9.16 4.55
CA LEU A 22 13.17 -9.61 5.34
C LEU A 22 12.76 -9.60 6.81
N ILE A 23 12.64 -10.81 7.39
CA ILE A 23 12.25 -10.98 8.78
C ILE A 23 13.29 -11.88 9.42
N ASN A 24 13.94 -11.41 10.49
CA ASN A 24 14.97 -12.16 11.19
C ASN A 24 16.04 -12.70 10.23
N ASP A 25 16.50 -11.82 9.31
CA ASP A 25 17.52 -12.13 8.33
C ASP A 25 17.13 -13.19 7.29
N SER A 26 15.86 -13.52 7.20
CA SER A 26 15.35 -14.44 6.19
C SER A 26 14.38 -13.73 5.26
N LEU A 27 14.52 -14.00 3.97
CA LEU A 27 13.56 -13.48 3.00
C LEU A 27 12.35 -14.40 2.97
N VAL A 28 11.20 -13.80 3.19
CA VAL A 28 9.91 -14.51 3.22
C VAL A 28 9.07 -14.06 2.03
N ILE A 29 8.69 -15.01 1.19
CA ILE A 29 7.79 -14.72 0.08
C ILE A 29 6.39 -14.53 0.65
N THR A 30 5.76 -13.42 0.30
CA THR A 30 4.42 -13.09 0.76
C THR A 30 3.49 -12.95 -0.43
N GLU A 31 2.40 -13.67 -0.40
CA GLU A 31 1.31 -13.51 -1.38
C GLU A 31 0.08 -13.15 -0.60
N CYS A 32 -0.51 -12.02 -0.92
CA CYS A 32 -1.63 -11.52 -0.13
C CYS A 32 -2.57 -10.68 -0.99
N SER A 33 -3.77 -10.46 -0.46
CA SER A 33 -4.75 -9.59 -1.06
C SER A 33 -4.94 -8.38 -0.17
N PHE A 34 -5.04 -7.22 -0.78
CA PHE A 34 -5.39 -5.99 -0.08
C PHE A 34 -6.75 -5.52 -0.56
N ASP A 35 -7.58 -5.08 0.37
CA ASP A 35 -8.86 -4.46 0.07
C ASP A 35 -8.91 -3.13 0.80
N PHE A 36 -9.21 -2.09 0.06
CA PHE A 36 -9.30 -0.74 0.62
C PHE A 36 -10.69 -0.17 0.34
N ASN A 37 -11.26 0.46 1.36
CA ASN A 37 -12.46 1.27 1.17
C ASN A 37 -11.99 2.71 1.11
N LEU A 38 -12.38 3.40 0.03
CA LEU A 38 -11.94 4.76 -0.22
C LEU A 38 -13.11 5.72 -0.01
N ASP A 39 -12.83 6.83 0.66
CA ASP A 39 -13.78 7.92 0.82
C ASP A 39 -13.28 9.11 0.04
N VAL A 40 -14.14 9.65 -0.81
CA VAL A 40 -13.82 10.85 -1.57
C VAL A 40 -14.33 12.05 -0.81
N VAL A 41 -13.49 13.04 -0.66
CA VAL A 41 -13.86 14.28 0.01
C VAL A 41 -14.97 14.97 -0.79
N PRO A 42 -16.07 15.38 -0.14
CA PRO A 42 -17.16 16.08 -0.84
C PRO A 42 -16.62 17.31 -1.54
N GLY A 43 -17.04 17.50 -2.78
CA GLY A 43 -16.59 18.64 -3.57
C GLY A 43 -15.30 18.43 -4.34
N ALA A 44 -14.60 17.32 -4.14
CA ALA A 44 -13.41 17.05 -4.91
C ALA A 44 -13.77 16.83 -6.37
N PRO A 45 -13.00 17.40 -7.31
CA PRO A 45 -13.28 17.21 -8.74
C PRO A 45 -13.19 15.74 -9.15
N LYS A 46 -14.17 15.28 -9.91
CA LYS A 46 -14.23 13.87 -10.30
C LYS A 46 -13.01 13.40 -11.08
N GLY A 47 -12.51 14.25 -11.97
CA GLY A 47 -11.32 13.91 -12.74
C GLY A 47 -10.09 13.76 -11.86
N LYS A 48 -9.99 14.58 -10.82
CA LYS A 48 -8.89 14.49 -9.87
C LYS A 48 -8.99 13.24 -9.02
N GLN A 49 -10.20 12.89 -8.59
CA GLN A 49 -10.43 11.65 -7.84
C GLN A 49 -9.97 10.46 -8.66
N ALA A 50 -10.40 10.39 -9.91
CA ALA A 50 -10.04 9.25 -10.77
C ALA A 50 -8.54 9.17 -10.98
N GLU A 51 -7.89 10.31 -11.14
CA GLU A 51 -6.44 10.36 -11.29
C GLU A 51 -5.73 9.81 -10.07
N LEU A 52 -6.17 10.22 -8.88
CA LEU A 52 -5.52 9.78 -7.64
C LEU A 52 -5.73 8.28 -7.39
N ILE A 53 -6.91 7.77 -7.67
CA ILE A 53 -7.18 6.34 -7.54
C ILE A 53 -6.34 5.55 -8.54
N THR A 54 -6.18 6.07 -9.75
CA THR A 54 -5.31 5.45 -10.74
C THR A 54 -3.87 5.42 -10.27
N ARG A 55 -3.39 6.48 -9.61
CA ARG A 55 -2.04 6.52 -9.05
C ARG A 55 -1.87 5.53 -7.91
N MET A 56 -2.89 5.35 -7.08
CA MET A 56 -2.86 4.35 -6.02
C MET A 56 -2.69 2.96 -6.61
N LYS A 57 -3.49 2.66 -7.63
CA LYS A 57 -3.41 1.37 -8.28
C LYS A 57 -2.07 1.15 -8.96
N PHE A 58 -1.53 2.20 -9.59
CA PHE A 58 -0.22 2.14 -10.22
C PHE A 58 0.86 1.82 -9.19
N TRP A 59 0.80 2.47 -8.03
CA TRP A 59 1.78 2.21 -6.98
C TRP A 59 1.70 0.77 -6.48
N LEU A 60 0.48 0.27 -6.28
CA LEU A 60 0.30 -1.12 -5.85
C LEU A 60 0.85 -2.10 -6.89
N ASP A 61 0.55 -1.87 -8.15
CA ASP A 61 0.91 -2.81 -9.21
C ASP A 61 2.36 -2.73 -9.65
N HIS A 62 3.02 -1.59 -9.43
CA HIS A 62 4.37 -1.39 -9.96
C HIS A 62 5.43 -1.11 -8.89
N CYS A 63 5.03 -0.73 -7.69
CA CYS A 63 5.98 -0.44 -6.63
C CYS A 63 5.90 -1.46 -5.50
N LEU A 64 4.68 -1.83 -5.08
CA LEU A 64 4.52 -2.86 -4.06
C LEU A 64 4.75 -4.25 -4.63
N GLU A 65 4.25 -4.49 -5.83
CA GLU A 65 4.44 -5.78 -6.50
C GLU A 65 5.92 -6.06 -6.67
N ASN A 66 6.35 -7.24 -6.23
CA ASN A 66 7.74 -7.68 -6.32
C ASN A 66 8.75 -6.81 -5.57
N CYS A 67 8.31 -5.98 -4.61
CA CYS A 67 9.25 -5.21 -3.82
C CYS A 67 9.89 -6.08 -2.72
N ILE A 68 10.90 -5.54 -2.09
CA ILE A 68 11.51 -6.15 -0.90
C ILE A 68 11.28 -5.18 0.24
N ILE A 69 10.58 -5.63 1.29
CA ILE A 69 10.35 -4.81 2.48
C ILE A 69 11.32 -5.28 3.55
N MET A 70 12.12 -4.38 4.07
CA MET A 70 13.13 -4.74 5.04
C MET A 70 13.28 -3.69 6.14
N PRO A 71 13.73 -4.09 7.33
CA PRO A 71 13.97 -3.14 8.41
C PRO A 71 15.09 -2.16 8.05
N MET A 72 14.93 -0.90 8.40
CA MET A 72 15.93 0.13 8.13
C MET A 72 17.29 -0.18 8.74
N ASN A 73 17.29 -0.81 9.92
CA ASN A 73 18.55 -1.08 10.63
C ASN A 73 19.36 -2.22 10.00
N ARG A 74 18.84 -2.85 8.96
CA ARG A 74 19.53 -3.96 8.29
C ARG A 74 20.09 -3.58 6.93
N GLN A 75 19.78 -2.40 6.43
CA GLN A 75 20.14 -2.03 5.06
C GLN A 75 21.65 -2.08 4.79
N GLY A 76 22.47 -1.75 5.76
CA GLY A 76 23.91 -1.70 5.56
C GLY A 76 24.61 -3.05 5.71
N SER A 77 23.88 -4.11 6.07
CA SER A 77 24.48 -5.42 6.29
C SER A 77 24.20 -6.40 5.16
N LEU A 78 23.57 -5.95 4.08
CA LEU A 78 23.13 -6.83 2.99
C LEU A 78 23.72 -6.38 1.66
N ASP A 79 24.95 -6.80 1.41
CA ASP A 79 25.66 -6.40 0.18
C ASP A 79 24.96 -6.86 -1.08
N TRP A 80 24.21 -7.96 -1.00
CA TRP A 80 23.52 -8.49 -2.16
C TRP A 80 22.38 -7.60 -2.68
N LEU A 81 21.94 -6.63 -1.87
CA LEU A 81 20.88 -5.73 -2.28
C LEU A 81 21.24 -4.95 -3.55
N GLU A 82 22.52 -4.67 -3.76
CA GLU A 82 22.95 -3.95 -4.94
C GLU A 82 22.78 -4.76 -6.22
N GLN A 83 22.56 -6.07 -6.09
CA GLN A 83 22.45 -6.97 -7.22
C GLN A 83 21.01 -7.30 -7.58
N VAL A 84 20.05 -6.80 -6.83
CA VAL A 84 18.65 -7.07 -7.13
C VAL A 84 18.02 -5.87 -7.83
N ASN A 85 17.11 -6.16 -8.73
CA ASN A 85 16.40 -5.12 -9.47
C ASN A 85 15.05 -4.80 -8.86
N ASN A 86 14.80 -5.31 -7.68
CA ASN A 86 13.52 -5.08 -7.00
C ASN A 86 13.52 -3.72 -6.32
N ALA A 87 12.37 -3.08 -6.28
CA ALA A 87 12.21 -1.89 -5.46
C ALA A 87 12.36 -2.28 -3.99
N ILE A 88 12.97 -1.41 -3.20
CA ILE A 88 13.19 -1.68 -1.78
C ILE A 88 12.38 -0.67 -0.97
N MET A 89 11.62 -1.19 0.00
CA MET A 89 10.85 -0.38 0.91
C MET A 89 11.37 -0.62 2.32
N PHE A 90 11.74 0.44 3.03
CA PHE A 90 12.29 0.30 4.37
C PHE A 90 11.21 0.45 5.43
N ALA A 91 11.19 -0.49 6.37
CA ALA A 91 10.26 -0.49 7.48
C ALA A 91 10.99 -0.11 8.77
N PRO A 92 10.31 0.49 9.75
CA PRO A 92 10.96 0.87 11.02
C PRO A 92 11.33 -0.32 11.88
N ALA A 93 10.78 -1.48 11.61
CA ALA A 93 11.05 -2.72 12.33
C ALA A 93 10.81 -3.89 11.40
N ASP A 94 10.91 -5.13 11.91
CA ASP A 94 10.64 -6.30 11.10
C ASP A 94 9.21 -6.20 10.53
N PRO A 95 9.04 -6.35 9.21
CA PRO A 95 7.75 -6.10 8.56
C PRO A 95 6.76 -7.26 8.74
N ASN A 96 6.13 -7.31 9.93
CA ASN A 96 5.05 -8.25 10.16
C ASN A 96 3.80 -7.80 9.39
N ASP A 97 2.76 -8.60 9.42
CA ASP A 97 1.55 -8.30 8.64
C ASP A 97 0.94 -6.95 9.00
N PHE A 98 0.89 -6.65 10.30
CA PHE A 98 0.33 -5.39 10.76
C PHE A 98 1.13 -4.20 10.22
N LEU A 99 2.45 -4.28 10.33
CA LEU A 99 3.30 -3.17 9.89
C LEU A 99 3.21 -2.97 8.38
N VAL A 100 3.18 -4.06 7.60
CA VAL A 100 3.01 -3.96 6.16
C VAL A 100 1.69 -3.27 5.83
N GLN A 101 0.61 -3.65 6.51
CA GLN A 101 -0.69 -3.06 6.30
C GLN A 101 -0.68 -1.56 6.61
N VAL A 102 -0.04 -1.18 7.71
CA VAL A 102 0.09 0.23 8.10
C VAL A 102 0.88 1.01 7.06
N MET A 103 1.98 0.46 6.57
CA MET A 103 2.83 1.12 5.58
C MET A 103 2.11 1.33 4.25
N VAL A 104 1.40 0.31 3.78
CA VAL A 104 0.65 0.42 2.54
C VAL A 104 -0.49 1.42 2.68
N HIS A 105 -1.20 1.38 3.82
CA HIS A 105 -2.26 2.33 4.12
C HIS A 105 -1.73 3.76 4.08
N ALA A 106 -0.62 4.00 4.77
CA ALA A 106 -0.02 5.34 4.83
C ALA A 106 0.40 5.84 3.45
N LYS A 107 0.94 4.95 2.63
CA LYS A 107 1.37 5.33 1.29
C LYS A 107 0.19 5.72 0.40
N LEU A 108 -0.87 4.94 0.45
CA LEU A 108 -2.06 5.25 -0.33
C LEU A 108 -2.73 6.53 0.16
N GLN A 109 -2.75 6.74 1.50
CA GLN A 109 -3.30 7.96 2.07
C GLN A 109 -2.53 9.18 1.57
N ALA A 110 -1.20 9.06 1.47
CA ALA A 110 -0.37 10.14 0.96
C ALA A 110 -0.66 10.42 -0.52
N ILE A 111 -0.83 9.37 -1.32
CA ILE A 111 -1.17 9.52 -2.74
C ILE A 111 -2.51 10.24 -2.89
N GLY A 112 -3.47 9.94 -2.01
CA GLY A 112 -4.80 10.55 -2.05
C GLY A 112 -4.80 12.05 -1.76
N ALA A 113 -3.72 12.55 -1.15
CA ALA A 113 -3.47 13.99 -0.93
C ALA A 113 -4.64 14.70 -0.26
N GLY A 114 -5.35 14.02 0.62
CA GLY A 114 -6.48 14.62 1.32
C GLY A 114 -7.77 14.70 0.52
N LEU A 115 -7.74 14.31 -0.74
CA LEU A 115 -8.94 14.34 -1.60
C LEU A 115 -9.60 12.97 -1.71
N VAL A 116 -8.80 11.91 -1.60
CA VAL A 116 -9.31 10.54 -1.54
C VAL A 116 -8.67 9.93 -0.31
N ASN A 117 -9.48 9.62 0.68
CA ASN A 117 -8.98 9.06 1.94
C ASN A 117 -9.17 7.56 1.98
N ILE A 118 -8.29 6.88 2.70
CA ILE A 118 -8.43 5.44 2.91
C ILE A 118 -9.27 5.26 4.16
N ALA A 119 -10.53 4.89 4.02
CA ALA A 119 -11.44 4.73 5.15
C ALA A 119 -11.10 3.47 5.95
N SER A 120 -10.76 2.40 5.25
CA SER A 120 -10.32 1.18 5.91
C SER A 120 -9.46 0.36 4.96
N SER A 121 -8.57 -0.45 5.51
CA SER A 121 -7.75 -1.34 4.73
C SER A 121 -7.74 -2.72 5.38
N HIS A 122 -7.66 -3.74 4.55
CA HIS A 122 -7.66 -5.11 5.01
C HIS A 122 -6.68 -5.93 4.17
N MET A 123 -5.86 -6.74 4.83
CA MET A 123 -4.87 -7.58 4.18
C MET A 123 -5.16 -9.04 4.55
N THR A 124 -5.24 -9.91 3.58
CA THR A 124 -5.47 -11.34 3.83
C THR A 124 -4.46 -12.23 3.12
#